data_fd2495897ed24aeab0600bfc2bf96388
#
_entry.id   fd2495897ed24aeab0600bfc2bf96388
#
_cell.length_a   1.000
_cell.length_b   1.000
_cell.length_c   1.000
_cell.angle_alpha   90.00
_cell.angle_beta   90.00
_cell.angle_gamma   90.00
#
_symmetry.space_group_name_H-M   'P 1'
#
loop_
_entity.id
_entity.type
_entity.pdbx_description
1 polymer ?
#
loop_
_entity_poly.entity_id
_entity_poly.type
_entity_poly.pdbx_seq_one_letter_code
_entity_poly.pdbx_strand_id
1 'polypeptide(L)'
;MIDVKTASIEELEARKAAIAIEVDSEGADLDALENEIREINAEMETRKADEAKKAETRAKVAAGAGETIKTFAKEERKMNEKETRAQMMDALAEYIKGNATDEQRALLTQAATGGTVKVSNIVDDFIWTDWDKSPILSRIRKVYVRGHYSVGYEASATGAVKHTEGDLTAPAEEVLTLGYIDFIEQYYKKWITVSDSVLALKGEEFMRYLMDEFGHQLAIALENAVVAEIVASSLSAKVTNPIDNTAAMAGFAALSDEATNPVVIISKANYAAIMNARATTGAKIEDPFNGMEVLFNRTVTGMLVGDLDSVVANFPEGEDFKFVVDHTSMAEHDMVKIVGKILGDIHLVRPNGFAVVTPSSSEGSGE
;
A
#
# COMPACT_ATOMS: atom_id res chain seq x y z
N MET A 1 -49.96 11.42 -43.55
CA MET A 1 -48.60 10.93 -43.81
C MET A 1 -47.92 10.69 -42.45
N ILE A 2 -47.57 9.46 -42.15
CA ILE A 2 -46.91 9.10 -40.90
C ILE A 2 -45.38 9.30 -41.09
N ASP A 3 -44.69 9.82 -40.11
CA ASP A 3 -43.22 9.88 -40.17
C ASP A 3 -42.65 8.46 -39.97
N VAL A 4 -42.21 7.88 -41.08
CA VAL A 4 -41.75 6.47 -41.15
C VAL A 4 -40.57 6.18 -40.21
N LYS A 5 -39.75 7.19 -39.88
CA LYS A 5 -38.57 7.02 -39.04
C LYS A 5 -38.88 6.99 -37.54
N THR A 6 -39.94 7.64 -37.09
CA THR A 6 -40.32 7.76 -35.68
C THR A 6 -41.48 6.82 -35.30
N ALA A 7 -42.25 6.33 -36.26
CA ALA A 7 -43.38 5.42 -36.02
C ALA A 7 -42.95 4.05 -35.49
N SER A 8 -43.78 3.43 -34.65
CA SER A 8 -43.58 2.06 -34.16
C SER A 8 -43.83 1.02 -35.28
N ILE A 9 -43.32 -0.21 -35.11
CA ILE A 9 -43.53 -1.28 -36.10
C ILE A 9 -45.01 -1.54 -36.28
N GLU A 10 -45.80 -1.53 -35.19
CA GLU A 10 -47.25 -1.74 -35.23
C GLU A 10 -47.99 -0.63 -36.02
N GLU A 11 -47.54 0.63 -35.88
CA GLU A 11 -48.08 1.75 -36.61
C GLU A 11 -47.71 1.70 -38.09
N LEU A 12 -46.53 1.22 -38.46
CA LEU A 12 -46.09 1.02 -39.83
C LEU A 12 -46.90 -0.12 -40.51
N GLU A 13 -47.19 -1.22 -39.81
CA GLU A 13 -48.03 -2.32 -40.28
C GLU A 13 -49.50 -1.88 -40.45
N ALA A 14 -50.02 -1.11 -39.48
CA ALA A 14 -51.36 -0.55 -39.56
C ALA A 14 -51.50 0.42 -40.74
N ARG A 15 -50.48 1.27 -40.98
CA ARG A 15 -50.47 2.19 -42.15
C ARG A 15 -50.41 1.42 -43.48
N LYS A 16 -49.60 0.37 -43.56
CA LYS A 16 -49.52 -0.50 -44.73
C LYS A 16 -50.87 -1.17 -45.05
N ALA A 17 -51.61 -1.62 -44.04
CA ALA A 17 -52.94 -2.15 -44.18
C ALA A 17 -53.93 -1.06 -44.61
N ALA A 18 -53.83 0.16 -44.14
CA ALA A 18 -54.64 1.28 -44.56
C ALA A 18 -54.42 1.66 -46.05
N ILE A 19 -53.13 1.69 -46.47
CA ILE A 19 -52.76 1.98 -47.87
C ILE A 19 -53.38 0.91 -48.82
N ALA A 20 -53.38 -0.36 -48.41
CA ALA A 20 -53.99 -1.40 -49.20
C ALA A 20 -55.52 -1.19 -49.47
N ILE A 21 -56.21 -0.51 -48.58
CA ILE A 21 -57.61 -0.11 -48.73
C ILE A 21 -57.71 1.21 -49.53
N GLU A 22 -56.78 2.15 -49.32
CA GLU A 22 -56.77 3.42 -50.04
C GLU A 22 -56.53 3.26 -51.57
N VAL A 23 -55.76 2.24 -52.00
CA VAL A 23 -55.43 1.95 -53.37
C VAL A 23 -56.71 1.65 -54.16
N ASP A 24 -57.73 1.03 -53.55
CA ASP A 24 -59.02 0.67 -54.22
C ASP A 24 -60.04 1.81 -54.24
N SER A 25 -59.69 2.99 -53.73
CA SER A 25 -60.59 4.16 -53.71
C SER A 25 -60.53 4.98 -55.02
N GLU A 26 -61.67 5.46 -55.46
CA GLU A 26 -61.76 6.34 -56.65
C GLU A 26 -61.05 7.64 -56.40
N GLY A 27 -59.92 7.89 -57.14
CA GLY A 27 -59.13 9.13 -57.03
C GLY A 27 -57.89 9.01 -56.20
N ALA A 28 -57.43 7.81 -55.82
CA ALA A 28 -56.19 7.58 -55.12
C ALA A 28 -54.92 8.01 -55.91
N ASP A 29 -54.05 8.72 -55.36
CA ASP A 29 -52.73 9.02 -55.95
C ASP A 29 -51.77 7.84 -55.75
N LEU A 30 -51.78 6.96 -56.77
CA LEU A 30 -51.09 5.68 -56.79
C LEU A 30 -49.59 5.87 -56.67
N ASP A 31 -48.97 6.92 -57.24
CA ASP A 31 -47.54 7.20 -57.19
C ASP A 31 -47.12 7.60 -55.79
N ALA A 32 -47.88 8.41 -55.08
CA ALA A 32 -47.62 8.81 -53.72
C ALA A 32 -47.73 7.62 -52.74
N LEU A 33 -48.73 6.76 -52.90
CA LEU A 33 -48.95 5.55 -52.09
C LEU A 33 -47.84 4.52 -52.32
N GLU A 34 -47.39 4.33 -53.59
CA GLU A 34 -46.31 3.42 -53.92
C GLU A 34 -44.97 3.88 -53.26
N ASN A 35 -44.67 5.19 -53.25
CA ASN A 35 -43.48 5.72 -52.60
C ASN A 35 -43.57 5.54 -51.08
N GLU A 36 -44.73 5.77 -50.46
CA GLU A 36 -44.92 5.57 -49.01
C GLU A 36 -44.73 4.10 -48.62
N ILE A 37 -45.27 3.13 -49.41
CA ILE A 37 -45.07 1.69 -49.20
C ILE A 37 -43.59 1.32 -49.31
N ARG A 38 -42.88 1.90 -50.28
CA ARG A 38 -41.45 1.64 -50.49
C ARG A 38 -40.62 2.11 -49.29
N GLU A 39 -40.92 3.30 -48.76
CA GLU A 39 -40.26 3.83 -47.56
C GLU A 39 -40.54 3.00 -46.29
N ILE A 40 -41.78 2.61 -46.06
CA ILE A 40 -42.20 1.74 -44.97
C ILE A 40 -41.47 0.39 -45.03
N ASN A 41 -41.41 -0.25 -46.22
CA ASN A 41 -40.75 -1.53 -46.38
C ASN A 41 -39.25 -1.44 -46.16
N ALA A 42 -38.60 -0.39 -46.63
CA ALA A 42 -37.16 -0.13 -46.41
C ALA A 42 -36.83 0.03 -44.92
N GLU A 43 -37.65 0.80 -44.20
CA GLU A 43 -37.47 1.02 -42.77
C GLU A 43 -37.70 -0.26 -41.97
N MET A 44 -38.72 -1.04 -42.29
CA MET A 44 -39.00 -2.34 -41.66
C MET A 44 -37.89 -3.36 -41.89
N GLU A 45 -37.29 -3.42 -43.09
CA GLU A 45 -36.10 -4.25 -43.34
C GLU A 45 -34.88 -3.81 -42.54
N THR A 46 -34.65 -2.51 -42.45
CA THR A 46 -33.53 -1.96 -41.64
C THR A 46 -33.69 -2.34 -40.18
N ARG A 47 -34.85 -2.17 -39.59
CA ARG A 47 -35.12 -2.52 -38.18
C ARG A 47 -35.01 -4.02 -37.93
N LYS A 48 -35.50 -4.89 -38.87
CA LYS A 48 -35.30 -6.34 -38.77
C LYS A 48 -33.83 -6.74 -38.81
N ALA A 49 -33.02 -6.10 -39.65
CA ALA A 49 -31.59 -6.34 -39.72
C ALA A 49 -30.88 -5.91 -38.43
N ASP A 50 -31.28 -4.80 -37.84
CA ASP A 50 -30.74 -4.32 -36.58
C ASP A 50 -31.15 -5.21 -35.39
N GLU A 51 -32.37 -5.69 -35.34
CA GLU A 51 -32.81 -6.68 -34.35
C GLU A 51 -32.06 -8.01 -34.48
N ALA A 52 -31.87 -8.51 -35.71
CA ALA A 52 -31.09 -9.72 -35.97
C ALA A 52 -29.62 -9.55 -35.50
N LYS A 53 -28.98 -8.41 -35.77
CA LYS A 53 -27.65 -8.08 -35.27
C LYS A 53 -27.59 -7.99 -33.75
N LYS A 54 -28.58 -7.37 -33.12
CA LYS A 54 -28.68 -7.30 -31.66
C LYS A 54 -28.87 -8.68 -31.03
N ALA A 55 -29.71 -9.53 -31.65
CA ALA A 55 -29.93 -10.91 -31.22
C ALA A 55 -28.67 -11.78 -31.39
N GLU A 56 -27.95 -11.65 -32.49
CA GLU A 56 -26.65 -12.31 -32.71
C GLU A 56 -25.62 -11.86 -31.72
N THR A 57 -25.54 -10.56 -31.46
CA THR A 57 -24.61 -10.00 -30.46
C THR A 57 -24.96 -10.49 -29.04
N ARG A 58 -26.26 -10.52 -28.68
CA ARG A 58 -26.71 -11.10 -27.40
C ARG A 58 -26.39 -12.59 -27.28
N ALA A 59 -26.57 -13.36 -28.36
CA ALA A 59 -26.24 -14.78 -28.39
C ALA A 59 -24.71 -14.99 -28.23
N LYS A 60 -23.88 -14.19 -28.87
CA LYS A 60 -22.42 -14.20 -28.70
C LYS A 60 -22.00 -13.84 -27.30
N VAL A 61 -22.64 -12.86 -26.69
CA VAL A 61 -22.38 -12.48 -25.27
C VAL A 61 -22.85 -13.57 -24.31
N ALA A 62 -24.03 -14.17 -24.54
CA ALA A 62 -24.56 -15.24 -23.70
C ALA A 62 -23.81 -16.56 -23.83
N ALA A 63 -23.26 -16.86 -25.00
CA ALA A 63 -22.43 -18.05 -25.24
C ALA A 63 -21.01 -17.93 -24.64
N GLY A 64 -20.67 -16.80 -24.04
CA GLY A 64 -19.31 -16.58 -23.55
C GLY A 64 -18.24 -16.57 -24.65
N ALA A 65 -18.67 -16.56 -25.92
CA ALA A 65 -17.81 -16.51 -27.11
C ALA A 65 -17.29 -15.10 -27.43
N GLY A 66 -17.29 -14.18 -26.43
CA GLY A 66 -16.42 -13.06 -26.43
C GLY A 66 -15.02 -13.59 -26.19
N GLU A 67 -14.27 -13.89 -27.26
CA GLU A 67 -12.80 -13.89 -27.14
C GLU A 67 -12.45 -12.66 -26.33
N THR A 68 -11.83 -12.91 -25.17
CA THR A 68 -11.39 -11.85 -24.30
C THR A 68 -10.33 -11.05 -25.04
N ILE A 69 -10.75 -10.01 -25.76
CA ILE A 69 -9.87 -8.91 -26.19
C ILE A 69 -9.03 -8.40 -24.99
N LYS A 70 -9.45 -8.77 -23.77
CA LYS A 70 -8.71 -8.56 -22.52
C LYS A 70 -7.36 -9.31 -22.42
N THR A 71 -7.16 -10.42 -23.14
CA THR A 71 -5.87 -11.14 -23.10
C THR A 71 -4.81 -10.41 -23.93
N PHE A 72 -5.16 -9.94 -25.12
CA PHE A 72 -4.25 -9.19 -25.97
C PHE A 72 -3.95 -7.79 -25.38
N ALA A 73 -4.96 -7.06 -24.93
CA ALA A 73 -4.75 -5.75 -24.31
C ALA A 73 -3.97 -5.84 -22.98
N LYS A 74 -4.07 -6.97 -22.29
CA LYS A 74 -3.31 -7.16 -21.02
C LYS A 74 -1.87 -7.62 -21.28
N GLU A 75 -1.60 -8.37 -22.33
CA GLU A 75 -0.26 -8.74 -22.75
C GLU A 75 0.44 -7.57 -23.45
N GLU A 76 -0.20 -6.85 -24.35
CA GLU A 76 0.34 -5.63 -24.96
C GLU A 76 0.54 -4.51 -23.92
N ARG A 77 -0.37 -4.33 -22.96
CA ARG A 77 -0.13 -3.40 -21.84
C ARG A 77 1.03 -3.84 -20.97
N LYS A 78 1.16 -5.12 -20.66
CA LYS A 78 2.30 -5.62 -19.88
C LYS A 78 3.63 -5.55 -20.64
N MET A 79 3.63 -5.76 -21.96
CA MET A 79 4.82 -5.56 -22.78
C MET A 79 5.15 -4.07 -22.90
N ASN A 80 4.18 -3.20 -23.19
CA ASN A 80 4.39 -1.74 -23.19
C ASN A 80 4.80 -1.20 -21.80
N GLU A 81 4.23 -1.71 -20.73
CA GLU A 81 4.63 -1.33 -19.36
C GLU A 81 6.07 -1.76 -19.05
N LYS A 82 6.50 -2.96 -19.48
CA LYS A 82 7.88 -3.43 -19.30
C LYS A 82 8.88 -2.64 -20.15
N GLU A 83 8.56 -2.38 -21.43
CA GLU A 83 9.41 -1.57 -22.30
C GLU A 83 9.50 -0.12 -21.81
N THR A 84 8.38 0.47 -21.42
CA THR A 84 8.33 1.82 -20.83
C THR A 84 9.14 1.88 -19.53
N ARG A 85 9.03 0.84 -18.68
CA ARG A 85 9.78 0.73 -17.43
C ARG A 85 11.28 0.63 -17.67
N ALA A 86 11.72 -0.20 -18.62
CA ALA A 86 13.12 -0.32 -18.98
C ALA A 86 13.67 1.00 -19.54
N GLN A 87 12.94 1.66 -20.44
CA GLN A 87 13.32 2.95 -20.99
C GLN A 87 13.41 4.06 -19.92
N MET A 88 12.50 4.06 -18.95
CA MET A 88 12.56 5.01 -17.82
C MET A 88 13.75 4.71 -16.91
N MET A 89 14.06 3.45 -16.63
CA MET A 89 15.23 3.07 -15.86
C MET A 89 16.54 3.45 -16.54
N ASP A 90 16.65 3.23 -17.85
CA ASP A 90 17.79 3.66 -18.63
C ASP A 90 17.90 5.20 -18.66
N ALA A 91 16.81 5.91 -18.86
CA ALA A 91 16.81 7.36 -18.84
C ALA A 91 17.22 7.92 -17.46
N LEU A 92 16.78 7.31 -16.37
CA LEU A 92 17.17 7.68 -15.02
C LEU A 92 18.65 7.36 -14.74
N ALA A 93 19.14 6.22 -15.23
CA ALA A 93 20.55 5.87 -15.13
C ALA A 93 21.45 6.87 -15.88
N GLU A 94 21.08 7.23 -17.11
CA GLU A 94 21.83 8.24 -17.89
C GLU A 94 21.73 9.64 -17.28
N TYR A 95 20.62 9.98 -16.64
CA TYR A 95 20.48 11.21 -15.84
C TYR A 95 21.44 11.21 -14.64
N ILE A 96 21.53 10.10 -13.91
CA ILE A 96 22.46 9.93 -12.77
C ILE A 96 23.91 10.00 -13.23
N LYS A 97 24.23 9.47 -14.40
CA LYS A 97 25.56 9.55 -15.02
C LYS A 97 25.91 10.94 -15.56
N GLY A 98 24.95 11.86 -15.62
CA GLY A 98 25.13 13.19 -16.20
C GLY A 98 25.06 13.23 -17.72
N ASN A 99 24.79 12.11 -18.40
CA ASN A 99 24.81 11.95 -19.86
C ASN A 99 23.41 11.95 -20.48
N ALA A 100 22.36 12.23 -19.72
CA ALA A 100 21.00 12.20 -20.20
C ALA A 100 20.76 13.16 -21.37
N THR A 101 20.20 12.64 -22.47
CA THR A 101 19.76 13.42 -23.61
C THR A 101 18.52 14.25 -23.27
N ASP A 102 18.22 15.27 -24.07
CA ASP A 102 17.02 16.09 -23.84
C ASP A 102 15.72 15.28 -23.95
N GLU A 103 15.70 14.25 -24.80
CA GLU A 103 14.58 13.31 -24.92
C GLU A 103 14.40 12.47 -23.65
N GLN A 104 15.49 11.96 -23.07
CA GLN A 104 15.48 11.22 -21.81
C GLN A 104 15.07 12.11 -20.63
N ARG A 105 15.54 13.36 -20.61
CA ARG A 105 15.09 14.35 -19.61
C ARG A 105 13.61 14.69 -19.76
N ALA A 106 13.11 14.81 -21.00
CA ALA A 106 11.70 15.05 -21.28
C ALA A 106 10.84 13.85 -20.81
N LEU A 107 11.31 12.63 -21.01
CA LEU A 107 10.64 11.41 -20.57
C LEU A 107 10.52 11.34 -19.04
N LEU A 108 11.58 11.72 -18.33
CA LEU A 108 11.58 11.83 -16.86
C LEU A 108 10.72 13.02 -16.38
N THR A 109 10.63 14.11 -17.16
CA THR A 109 9.85 15.30 -16.82
C THR A 109 8.36 15.14 -17.13
N GLN A 110 7.99 14.36 -18.15
CA GLN A 110 6.58 14.03 -18.42
C GLN A 110 5.95 13.20 -17.28
N ALA A 111 6.77 12.44 -16.57
CA ALA A 111 6.33 11.77 -15.34
C ALA A 111 6.23 12.73 -14.12
N ALA A 112 6.68 13.98 -14.26
CA ALA A 112 6.76 14.96 -13.18
C ALA A 112 6.05 16.27 -13.53
N THR A 113 4.78 16.37 -13.16
CA THR A 113 4.08 17.65 -13.16
C THR A 113 4.61 18.47 -11.99
N GLY A 114 5.59 19.39 -12.25
CA GLY A 114 6.05 20.32 -11.22
C GLY A 114 7.56 20.49 -11.04
N GLY A 115 8.39 20.22 -12.06
CA GLY A 115 9.83 20.59 -12.06
C GLY A 115 10.77 19.82 -11.12
N THR A 116 10.25 18.89 -10.34
CA THR A 116 11.01 17.90 -9.59
C THR A 116 10.83 16.56 -10.30
N VAL A 117 11.90 15.87 -10.66
CA VAL A 117 11.81 14.52 -11.21
C VAL A 117 11.06 13.68 -10.17
N LYS A 118 9.80 13.41 -10.39
CA LYS A 118 9.10 12.36 -9.67
C LYS A 118 9.76 11.07 -10.11
N VAL A 119 10.54 10.50 -9.25
CA VAL A 119 10.99 9.14 -9.43
C VAL A 119 9.71 8.31 -9.52
N SER A 120 9.48 7.73 -10.68
CA SER A 120 8.21 7.11 -11.04
C SER A 120 7.81 6.05 -10.00
N ASN A 121 6.54 5.67 -10.00
CA ASN A 121 5.97 4.56 -9.23
C ASN A 121 6.83 3.28 -9.21
N ILE A 122 7.80 3.17 -10.12
CA ILE A 122 8.76 2.06 -10.21
C ILE A 122 9.67 1.99 -9.00
N VAL A 123 10.16 3.13 -8.50
CA VAL A 123 11.06 3.17 -7.34
C VAL A 123 10.29 2.93 -6.05
N ASP A 124 9.07 3.47 -6.00
CA ASP A 124 8.16 3.19 -4.89
C ASP A 124 7.86 1.70 -4.79
N ASP A 125 7.63 1.01 -5.93
CA ASP A 125 7.41 -0.43 -5.96
C ASP A 125 8.59 -1.22 -5.36
N PHE A 126 9.85 -0.80 -5.58
CA PHE A 126 11.02 -1.46 -4.99
C PHE A 126 11.06 -1.27 -3.47
N ILE A 127 10.83 -0.06 -2.99
CA ILE A 127 10.87 0.26 -1.56
C ILE A 127 9.73 -0.45 -0.82
N TRP A 128 8.51 -0.44 -1.37
CA TRP A 128 7.39 -1.16 -0.78
C TRP A 128 7.58 -2.68 -0.83
N THR A 129 8.26 -3.20 -1.86
CA THR A 129 8.64 -4.62 -1.91
C THR A 129 9.59 -4.99 -0.78
N ASP A 130 10.58 -4.15 -0.46
CA ASP A 130 11.49 -4.40 0.65
C ASP A 130 10.84 -4.18 2.01
N TRP A 131 9.91 -3.23 2.12
CA TRP A 131 9.03 -3.10 3.27
C TRP A 131 8.24 -4.40 3.54
N ASP A 132 7.62 -4.95 2.52
CA ASP A 132 6.80 -6.17 2.64
C ASP A 132 7.65 -7.42 2.92
N LYS A 133 8.92 -7.43 2.55
CA LYS A 133 9.88 -8.49 2.92
C LYS A 133 10.32 -8.41 4.39
N SER A 134 10.24 -7.24 5.01
CA SER A 134 10.58 -7.06 6.41
C SER A 134 9.51 -7.66 7.31
N PRO A 135 9.86 -8.60 8.20
CA PRO A 135 8.88 -9.25 9.08
C PRO A 135 8.25 -8.29 10.11
N ILE A 136 8.91 -7.18 10.42
CA ILE A 136 8.40 -6.15 11.33
C ILE A 136 7.51 -5.18 10.56
N LEU A 137 8.03 -4.60 9.46
CA LEU A 137 7.34 -3.54 8.73
C LEU A 137 6.08 -4.04 8.02
N SER A 138 6.06 -5.29 7.54
CA SER A 138 4.89 -5.86 6.84
C SER A 138 3.63 -5.95 7.71
N ARG A 139 3.79 -5.92 9.05
CA ARG A 139 2.69 -6.05 10.03
C ARG A 139 2.22 -4.72 10.59
N ILE A 140 2.94 -3.64 10.33
CA ILE A 140 2.58 -2.31 10.80
C ILE A 140 1.51 -1.71 9.91
N ARG A 141 0.57 -1.00 10.51
CA ARG A 141 -0.48 -0.30 9.79
C ARG A 141 0.08 0.94 9.10
N LYS A 142 -0.03 0.99 7.77
CA LYS A 142 0.35 2.13 6.93
C LYS A 142 -0.83 3.08 6.76
N VAL A 143 -0.58 4.38 6.84
CA VAL A 143 -1.55 5.45 6.60
C VAL A 143 -0.90 6.47 5.66
N TYR A 144 -1.69 7.08 4.78
CA TYR A 144 -1.22 8.01 3.76
C TYR A 144 -1.95 9.35 3.90
N VAL A 145 -1.74 10.03 5.03
CA VAL A 145 -2.39 11.32 5.30
C VAL A 145 -1.38 12.44 5.15
N ARG A 146 -1.71 13.43 4.32
CA ARG A 146 -0.91 14.63 4.12
C ARG A 146 -1.36 15.74 5.07
N GLY A 147 -0.41 16.40 5.71
CA GLY A 147 -0.65 17.50 6.63
C GLY A 147 -0.75 17.03 8.08
N HIS A 148 -1.42 17.82 8.92
CA HIS A 148 -1.55 17.50 10.34
C HIS A 148 -2.42 16.26 10.54
N TYR A 149 -1.82 15.19 11.03
CA TYR A 149 -2.48 13.94 11.36
C TYR A 149 -2.27 13.65 12.85
N SER A 150 -3.34 13.48 13.58
CA SER A 150 -3.30 13.09 14.98
C SER A 150 -4.25 11.92 15.26
N VAL A 151 -3.82 11.01 16.10
CA VAL A 151 -4.61 9.86 16.56
C VAL A 151 -4.95 10.05 18.02
N GLY A 152 -6.26 10.03 18.32
CA GLY A 152 -6.76 10.04 19.69
C GLY A 152 -6.73 8.64 20.28
N TYR A 153 -6.39 8.53 21.55
CA TYR A 153 -6.51 7.31 22.33
C TYR A 153 -7.16 7.60 23.70
N GLU A 154 -7.82 6.62 24.25
CA GLU A 154 -8.35 6.69 25.60
C GLU A 154 -7.24 6.38 26.61
N ALA A 155 -6.92 7.33 27.47
CA ALA A 155 -5.82 7.20 28.43
C ALA A 155 -6.23 6.40 29.67
N SER A 156 -7.52 6.40 30.02
CA SER A 156 -8.07 5.61 31.12
C SER A 156 -9.54 5.28 30.85
N ALA A 157 -9.90 4.01 31.02
CA ALA A 157 -11.27 3.52 30.95
C ALA A 157 -11.60 2.75 32.22
N THR A 158 -12.75 3.06 32.80
CA THR A 158 -13.34 2.25 33.87
C THR A 158 -14.49 1.44 33.29
N GLY A 159 -14.37 0.13 33.27
CA GLY A 159 -15.36 -0.74 32.65
C GLY A 159 -16.77 -0.55 33.18
N ALA A 160 -17.76 -0.93 32.38
CA ALA A 160 -19.16 -0.88 32.79
C ALA A 160 -19.43 -1.70 34.06
N VAL A 161 -20.14 -1.14 35.00
CA VAL A 161 -20.51 -1.79 36.27
C VAL A 161 -21.91 -2.38 36.16
N LYS A 162 -22.08 -3.61 36.64
CA LYS A 162 -23.41 -4.26 36.74
C LYS A 162 -24.24 -3.51 37.79
N HIS A 163 -25.36 -2.93 37.37
CA HIS A 163 -26.34 -2.32 38.22
C HIS A 163 -27.57 -3.23 38.36
N THR A 164 -28.10 -3.39 39.57
CA THR A 164 -29.31 -4.16 39.83
C THR A 164 -30.47 -3.22 40.01
N GLU A 165 -31.61 -3.50 39.39
CA GLU A 165 -32.82 -2.68 39.53
C GLU A 165 -33.22 -2.59 41.01
N GLY A 166 -33.45 -1.36 41.50
CA GLY A 166 -33.74 -1.09 42.92
C GLY A 166 -32.53 -0.78 43.80
N ASP A 167 -31.30 -0.88 43.27
CA ASP A 167 -30.12 -0.40 43.97
C ASP A 167 -30.05 1.13 43.85
N LEU A 168 -30.02 1.80 45.00
CA LEU A 168 -29.94 3.27 45.06
C LEU A 168 -28.52 3.82 44.93
N THR A 169 -27.53 2.92 44.83
CA THR A 169 -26.12 3.29 44.64
C THR A 169 -25.87 3.58 43.16
N ALA A 170 -25.73 4.83 42.80
CA ALA A 170 -25.35 5.19 41.43
C ALA A 170 -23.94 4.62 41.09
N PRO A 171 -23.75 4.08 39.87
CA PRO A 171 -22.39 3.77 39.39
C PRO A 171 -21.48 5.00 39.47
N ALA A 172 -20.22 4.79 39.75
CA ALA A 172 -19.24 5.87 39.75
C ALA A 172 -19.19 6.56 38.36
N GLU A 173 -19.24 7.89 38.36
CA GLU A 173 -19.08 8.67 37.13
C GLU A 173 -17.66 8.54 36.63
N GLU A 174 -17.52 8.24 35.34
CA GLU A 174 -16.25 8.20 34.65
C GLU A 174 -16.03 9.49 33.84
N VAL A 175 -14.89 10.11 34.04
CA VAL A 175 -14.44 11.22 33.20
C VAL A 175 -13.57 10.68 32.09
N LEU A 176 -14.04 10.74 30.84
CA LEU A 176 -13.30 10.34 29.68
C LEU A 176 -12.03 11.17 29.52
N THR A 177 -10.89 10.53 29.65
CA THR A 177 -9.58 11.18 29.48
C THR A 177 -8.99 10.74 28.14
N LEU A 178 -8.95 11.69 27.19
CA LEU A 178 -8.37 11.45 25.85
C LEU A 178 -6.94 11.99 25.78
N GLY A 179 -6.05 11.17 25.26
CA GLY A 179 -4.73 11.58 24.81
C GLY A 179 -4.69 11.67 23.27
N TYR A 180 -3.74 12.44 22.75
CA TYR A 180 -3.53 12.59 21.31
C TYR A 180 -2.06 12.36 20.99
N ILE A 181 -1.80 11.71 19.85
CA ILE A 181 -0.48 11.51 19.27
C ILE A 181 -0.45 12.25 17.95
N ASP A 182 0.42 13.23 17.86
CA ASP A 182 0.61 14.02 16.65
C ASP A 182 1.73 13.44 15.81
N PHE A 183 1.44 13.22 14.52
CA PHE A 183 2.43 12.77 13.56
C PHE A 183 3.15 13.98 12.97
N ILE A 184 4.46 14.04 13.22
CA ILE A 184 5.35 15.11 12.75
C ILE A 184 6.26 14.52 11.69
N GLU A 185 6.01 14.88 10.44
CA GLU A 185 6.72 14.33 9.27
C GLU A 185 8.23 14.54 9.38
N GLN A 186 9.00 13.46 9.25
CA GLN A 186 10.45 13.45 9.29
C GLN A 186 11.03 12.78 8.04
N TYR A 187 12.21 13.22 7.61
CA TYR A 187 12.89 12.61 6.48
C TYR A 187 13.84 11.50 6.93
N TYR A 188 13.60 10.29 6.43
CA TYR A 188 14.58 9.21 6.42
C TYR A 188 15.45 9.36 5.18
N LYS A 189 16.76 9.53 5.35
CA LYS A 189 17.70 9.82 4.27
C LYS A 189 18.86 8.84 4.27
N LYS A 190 19.22 8.36 3.11
CA LYS A 190 20.44 7.61 2.85
C LYS A 190 21.18 8.26 1.68
N TRP A 191 22.49 8.36 1.75
CA TRP A 191 23.30 8.72 0.60
C TRP A 191 24.33 7.63 0.31
N ILE A 192 24.61 7.46 -0.98
CA ILE A 192 25.61 6.55 -1.50
C ILE A 192 26.52 7.36 -2.39
N THR A 193 27.83 7.16 -2.28
CA THR A 193 28.81 7.70 -3.22
C THR A 193 29.18 6.60 -4.19
N VAL A 194 29.12 6.91 -5.48
CA VAL A 194 29.36 5.98 -6.58
C VAL A 194 30.54 6.47 -7.39
N SER A 195 31.53 5.61 -7.60
CA SER A 195 32.69 5.94 -8.44
C SER A 195 32.34 5.86 -9.93
N ASP A 196 33.10 6.56 -10.76
CA ASP A 196 32.94 6.55 -12.22
C ASP A 196 33.01 5.15 -12.84
N SER A 197 33.76 4.24 -12.23
CA SER A 197 33.84 2.84 -12.70
C SER A 197 32.52 2.08 -12.52
N VAL A 198 31.76 2.38 -11.46
CA VAL A 198 30.42 1.79 -11.23
C VAL A 198 29.38 2.46 -12.14
N LEU A 199 29.54 3.75 -12.43
CA LEU A 199 28.71 4.45 -13.41
C LEU A 199 28.87 3.89 -14.85
N ALA A 200 29.95 3.19 -15.13
CA ALA A 200 30.18 2.52 -16.43
C ALA A 200 29.33 1.25 -16.62
N LEU A 201 28.66 0.73 -15.58
CA LEU A 201 27.71 -0.39 -15.70
C LEU A 201 26.54 -0.03 -16.63
N LYS A 202 25.89 -1.06 -17.19
CA LYS A 202 24.68 -0.84 -17.99
C LYS A 202 23.60 -0.18 -17.14
N GLY A 203 22.82 0.69 -17.77
CA GLY A 203 21.84 1.54 -17.11
C GLY A 203 20.87 0.76 -16.19
N GLU A 204 20.23 -0.29 -16.70
CA GLU A 204 19.27 -1.09 -15.94
C GLU A 204 19.92 -1.85 -14.76
N GLU A 205 21.10 -2.46 -14.97
CA GLU A 205 21.81 -3.20 -13.90
C GLU A 205 22.26 -2.26 -12.78
N PHE A 206 22.75 -1.08 -13.15
CA PHE A 206 23.16 -0.05 -12.21
C PHE A 206 21.97 0.47 -11.38
N MET A 207 20.85 0.77 -12.04
CA MET A 207 19.64 1.23 -11.35
C MET A 207 19.09 0.18 -10.42
N ARG A 208 19.05 -1.08 -10.83
CA ARG A 208 18.59 -2.19 -9.98
C ARG A 208 19.44 -2.30 -8.72
N TYR A 209 20.77 -2.26 -8.86
CA TYR A 209 21.69 -2.27 -7.72
C TYR A 209 21.42 -1.11 -6.76
N LEU A 210 21.27 0.11 -7.28
CA LEU A 210 20.96 1.27 -6.45
C LEU A 210 19.63 1.14 -5.72
N MET A 211 18.59 0.69 -6.41
CA MET A 211 17.26 0.53 -5.82
C MET A 211 17.25 -0.53 -4.73
N ASP A 212 17.87 -1.68 -4.99
CA ASP A 212 17.99 -2.76 -4.00
C ASP A 212 18.76 -2.29 -2.76
N GLU A 213 19.85 -1.53 -2.93
CA GLU A 213 20.63 -1.00 -1.80
C GLU A 213 19.85 0.07 -1.02
N PHE A 214 19.18 1.01 -1.72
CA PHE A 214 18.38 2.04 -1.05
C PHE A 214 17.18 1.43 -0.34
N GLY A 215 16.43 0.54 -0.99
CA GLY A 215 15.28 -0.14 -0.41
C GLY A 215 15.65 -0.90 0.85
N HIS A 216 16.70 -1.72 0.78
CA HIS A 216 17.19 -2.49 1.93
C HIS A 216 17.63 -1.60 3.10
N GLN A 217 18.41 -0.55 2.85
CA GLN A 217 18.90 0.33 3.92
C GLN A 217 17.78 1.19 4.51
N LEU A 218 16.83 1.62 3.73
CA LEU A 218 15.67 2.36 4.22
C LEU A 218 14.75 1.45 5.05
N ALA A 219 14.51 0.22 4.63
CA ALA A 219 13.75 -0.75 5.41
C ALA A 219 14.39 -0.98 6.78
N ILE A 220 15.72 -1.17 6.85
CA ILE A 220 16.46 -1.28 8.12
C ILE A 220 16.30 -0.01 8.96
N ALA A 221 16.39 1.17 8.35
CA ALA A 221 16.26 2.43 9.08
C ALA A 221 14.85 2.59 9.67
N LEU A 222 13.81 2.21 8.91
CA LEU A 222 12.43 2.24 9.35
C LEU A 222 12.15 1.20 10.43
N GLU A 223 12.68 -0.03 10.32
CA GLU A 223 12.60 -1.02 11.40
C GLU A 223 13.22 -0.50 12.71
N ASN A 224 14.38 0.13 12.61
CA ASN A 224 15.05 0.71 13.78
C ASN A 224 14.25 1.89 14.37
N ALA A 225 13.58 2.67 13.52
CA ALA A 225 12.70 3.74 13.97
C ALA A 225 11.47 3.19 14.73
N VAL A 226 10.87 2.09 14.24
CA VAL A 226 9.81 1.39 14.95
C VAL A 226 10.26 0.92 16.33
N VAL A 227 11.40 0.27 16.40
CA VAL A 227 11.96 -0.20 17.68
C VAL A 227 12.24 0.97 18.63
N ALA A 228 12.84 2.04 18.11
CA ALA A 228 13.14 3.23 18.90
C ALA A 228 11.87 3.90 19.44
N GLU A 229 10.83 4.01 18.62
CA GLU A 229 9.53 4.54 19.03
C GLU A 229 8.89 3.67 20.13
N ILE A 230 8.85 2.35 19.97
CA ILE A 230 8.30 1.44 20.98
C ILE A 230 9.05 1.60 22.31
N VAL A 231 10.38 1.72 22.26
CA VAL A 231 11.21 1.90 23.47
C VAL A 231 10.99 3.27 24.12
N ALA A 232 10.83 4.32 23.34
CA ALA A 232 10.69 5.69 23.82
C ALA A 232 9.26 6.04 24.25
N SER A 233 8.24 5.42 23.63
CA SER A 233 6.85 5.76 23.84
C SER A 233 6.41 5.61 25.29
N SER A 234 5.65 6.60 25.78
CA SER A 234 4.99 6.55 27.09
C SER A 234 3.81 5.58 27.13
N LEU A 235 3.31 5.17 25.95
CA LEU A 235 2.25 4.19 25.80
C LEU A 235 2.75 2.75 25.93
N SER A 236 4.05 2.52 25.89
CA SER A 236 4.63 1.19 26.11
C SER A 236 4.67 0.87 27.62
N ALA A 237 4.21 -0.31 27.99
CA ALA A 237 4.40 -0.83 29.33
C ALA A 237 5.91 -1.04 29.61
N LYS A 238 6.40 -0.60 30.75
CA LYS A 238 7.82 -0.76 31.15
C LYS A 238 7.91 -1.87 32.17
N VAL A 239 8.62 -2.94 31.83
CA VAL A 239 8.80 -4.13 32.67
C VAL A 239 10.29 -4.31 32.95
N THR A 240 10.67 -4.44 34.21
CA THR A 240 12.03 -4.78 34.61
C THR A 240 12.08 -6.25 34.95
N ASN A 241 12.78 -7.05 34.15
CA ASN A 241 12.92 -8.48 34.36
C ASN A 241 14.27 -8.94 33.79
N PRO A 242 14.91 -9.98 34.37
CA PRO A 242 16.05 -10.59 33.72
C PRO A 242 15.69 -11.05 32.29
N ILE A 243 16.62 -10.94 31.36
CA ILE A 243 16.40 -11.44 29.99
C ILE A 243 16.69 -12.94 29.96
N ASP A 244 15.74 -13.71 30.48
CA ASP A 244 15.76 -15.15 30.60
C ASP A 244 14.48 -15.79 30.01
N ASN A 245 14.22 -17.03 30.35
CA ASN A 245 13.04 -17.78 29.91
C ASN A 245 11.70 -17.24 30.44
N THR A 246 11.69 -16.31 31.41
CA THR A 246 10.48 -15.70 31.98
C THR A 246 10.19 -14.33 31.38
N ALA A 247 11.17 -13.72 30.69
CA ALA A 247 11.09 -12.36 30.18
C ALA A 247 9.94 -12.15 29.21
N ALA A 248 9.72 -13.10 28.31
CA ALA A 248 8.64 -13.00 27.32
C ALA A 248 7.26 -13.01 27.99
N MET A 249 7.07 -13.87 28.99
CA MET A 249 5.80 -13.97 29.72
C MET A 249 5.59 -12.77 30.65
N ALA A 250 6.65 -12.20 31.21
CA ALA A 250 6.55 -10.97 31.99
C ALA A 250 6.13 -9.79 31.11
N GLY A 251 6.66 -9.70 29.87
CA GLY A 251 6.21 -8.74 28.87
C GLY A 251 4.77 -8.97 28.45
N PHE A 252 4.40 -10.21 28.15
CA PHE A 252 3.04 -10.56 27.76
C PHE A 252 1.99 -10.20 28.81
N ALA A 253 2.29 -10.42 30.09
CA ALA A 253 1.39 -10.10 31.19
C ALA A 253 1.13 -8.59 31.37
N ALA A 254 1.99 -7.73 30.77
CA ALA A 254 1.86 -6.27 30.85
C ALA A 254 1.14 -5.67 29.62
N LEU A 255 0.73 -6.49 28.65
CA LEU A 255 0.01 -6.04 27.47
C LEU A 255 -1.46 -5.73 27.79
N SER A 256 -2.04 -4.89 26.96
CA SER A 256 -3.48 -4.69 26.92
C SER A 256 -4.18 -5.96 26.43
N ASP A 257 -5.38 -6.24 26.96
CA ASP A 257 -6.24 -7.35 26.51
C ASP A 257 -6.63 -7.25 25.02
N GLU A 258 -6.46 -6.08 24.42
CA GLU A 258 -6.71 -5.83 23.00
C GLU A 258 -5.57 -6.33 22.07
N ALA A 259 -4.41 -6.71 22.61
CA ALA A 259 -3.32 -7.25 21.83
C ALA A 259 -3.62 -8.70 21.38
N THR A 260 -4.06 -8.85 20.13
CA THR A 260 -4.55 -10.14 19.60
C THR A 260 -3.45 -11.04 19.05
N ASN A 261 -2.39 -10.46 18.49
CA ASN A 261 -1.30 -11.19 17.83
C ASN A 261 0.07 -10.76 18.38
N PRO A 262 0.37 -11.06 19.66
CA PRO A 262 1.63 -10.62 20.24
C PRO A 262 2.82 -11.34 19.60
N VAL A 263 3.86 -10.55 19.31
CA VAL A 263 5.15 -11.02 18.80
C VAL A 263 6.25 -10.63 19.78
N VAL A 264 7.37 -11.32 19.71
CA VAL A 264 8.56 -11.00 20.48
C VAL A 264 9.62 -10.43 19.57
N ILE A 265 10.10 -9.21 19.83
CA ILE A 265 11.22 -8.62 19.11
C ILE A 265 12.44 -8.62 20.03
N ILE A 266 13.50 -9.29 19.59
CA ILE A 266 14.69 -9.52 20.42
C ILE A 266 15.96 -9.47 19.54
N SER A 267 17.09 -9.14 20.14
CA SER A 267 18.38 -9.29 19.46
C SER A 267 18.79 -10.77 19.38
N LYS A 268 19.48 -11.14 18.31
CA LYS A 268 20.04 -12.51 18.17
C LYS A 268 20.96 -12.91 19.32
N ALA A 269 21.66 -11.93 19.93
CA ALA A 269 22.52 -12.16 21.08
C ALA A 269 21.72 -12.56 22.31
N ASN A 270 20.66 -11.83 22.65
CA ASN A 270 19.80 -12.15 23.78
C ASN A 270 19.03 -13.46 23.56
N TYR A 271 18.56 -13.69 22.33
CA TYR A 271 17.95 -14.98 21.97
C TYR A 271 18.90 -16.17 22.19
N ALA A 272 20.15 -16.05 21.73
CA ALA A 272 21.16 -17.09 21.93
C ALA A 272 21.48 -17.29 23.42
N ALA A 273 21.52 -16.22 24.21
CA ALA A 273 21.73 -16.31 25.66
C ALA A 273 20.61 -17.09 26.36
N ILE A 274 19.35 -16.82 26.03
CA ILE A 274 18.18 -17.55 26.56
C ILE A 274 18.26 -19.04 26.20
N MET A 275 18.55 -19.34 24.92
CA MET A 275 18.63 -20.72 24.46
C MET A 275 19.81 -21.50 25.06
N ASN A 276 20.96 -20.84 25.27
CA ASN A 276 22.11 -21.45 25.92
C ASN A 276 21.86 -21.70 27.42
N ALA A 277 21.24 -20.77 28.12
CA ALA A 277 20.84 -20.95 29.53
C ALA A 277 19.89 -22.12 29.68
N ARG A 278 18.94 -22.28 28.76
CA ARG A 278 18.04 -23.43 28.69
C ARG A 278 18.79 -24.75 28.54
N ALA A 279 19.77 -24.79 27.64
CA ALA A 279 20.57 -26.01 27.40
C ALA A 279 21.38 -26.42 28.62
N THR A 280 21.87 -25.45 29.39
CA THR A 280 22.73 -25.70 30.57
C THR A 280 21.95 -26.16 31.79
N THR A 281 20.71 -25.72 31.95
CA THR A 281 19.88 -26.00 33.14
C THR A 281 19.26 -27.40 33.11
N GLY A 282 19.29 -28.12 31.98
CA GLY A 282 18.74 -29.46 31.83
C GLY A 282 17.22 -29.54 32.03
N ALA A 283 16.56 -28.43 32.30
CA ALA A 283 15.14 -28.35 32.44
C ALA A 283 14.49 -28.57 31.08
N LYS A 284 13.51 -29.47 31.00
CA LYS A 284 12.55 -29.52 29.87
C LYS A 284 11.69 -28.27 29.94
N ILE A 285 12.28 -27.10 29.66
CA ILE A 285 11.53 -25.87 29.58
C ILE A 285 10.80 -25.93 28.25
N GLU A 286 9.48 -25.91 28.30
CA GLU A 286 8.63 -25.64 27.16
C GLU A 286 9.09 -24.33 26.50
N ASP A 287 8.66 -24.08 25.32
CA ASP A 287 9.06 -22.89 24.54
C ASP A 287 9.06 -21.62 25.43
N PRO A 288 10.21 -20.91 25.62
CA PRO A 288 10.29 -19.73 26.47
C PRO A 288 9.45 -18.57 25.93
N PHE A 289 9.01 -18.64 24.68
CA PHE A 289 8.20 -17.63 24.01
C PHE A 289 6.72 -18.04 23.91
N ASN A 290 6.34 -19.22 24.45
CA ASN A 290 4.97 -19.72 24.50
C ASN A 290 4.23 -19.67 23.13
N GLY A 291 4.93 -20.04 22.06
CA GLY A 291 4.38 -20.02 20.70
C GLY A 291 4.26 -18.65 20.05
N MET A 292 4.64 -17.57 20.74
CA MET A 292 4.73 -16.26 20.10
C MET A 292 5.82 -16.25 19.04
N GLU A 293 5.57 -15.58 17.93
CA GLU A 293 6.56 -15.46 16.86
C GLU A 293 7.72 -14.57 17.30
N VAL A 294 8.94 -15.00 17.04
CA VAL A 294 10.16 -14.28 17.40
C VAL A 294 10.72 -13.56 16.19
N LEU A 295 10.78 -12.25 16.28
CA LEU A 295 11.35 -11.36 15.28
C LEU A 295 12.69 -10.83 15.76
N PHE A 296 13.63 -10.65 14.84
CA PHE A 296 14.99 -10.24 15.21
C PHE A 296 15.27 -8.81 14.77
N ASN A 297 15.64 -7.97 15.73
CA ASN A 297 16.19 -6.65 15.43
C ASN A 297 17.45 -6.40 16.30
N ARG A 298 18.50 -5.90 15.67
CA ARG A 298 19.81 -5.72 16.29
C ARG A 298 19.85 -4.62 17.34
N THR A 299 19.00 -3.63 17.26
CA THR A 299 19.03 -2.45 18.14
C THR A 299 18.33 -2.69 19.47
N VAL A 300 17.60 -3.80 19.63
CA VAL A 300 16.92 -4.15 20.87
C VAL A 300 17.94 -4.59 21.93
N THR A 301 18.05 -3.83 23.01
CA THR A 301 18.95 -4.15 24.15
C THR A 301 18.33 -5.13 25.13
N GLY A 302 17.00 -5.12 25.29
CA GLY A 302 16.24 -6.05 26.09
C GLY A 302 15.39 -7.00 25.24
N MET A 303 14.10 -6.97 25.51
CA MET A 303 13.09 -7.69 24.74
C MET A 303 11.85 -6.79 24.60
N LEU A 304 11.23 -6.79 23.44
CA LEU A 304 9.93 -6.15 23.22
C LEU A 304 8.90 -7.23 22.99
N VAL A 305 7.77 -7.13 23.64
CA VAL A 305 6.63 -8.04 23.47
C VAL A 305 5.42 -7.19 23.15
N GLY A 306 4.69 -7.50 22.10
CA GLY A 306 3.49 -6.71 21.78
C GLY A 306 2.94 -6.99 20.39
N ASP A 307 1.91 -6.24 20.03
CA ASP A 307 1.20 -6.37 18.78
C ASP A 307 1.61 -5.23 17.82
N LEU A 308 2.18 -5.61 16.67
CA LEU A 308 2.64 -4.66 15.64
C LEU A 308 1.49 -3.86 15.00
N ASP A 309 0.26 -4.35 15.06
CA ASP A 309 -0.92 -3.58 14.60
C ASP A 309 -1.19 -2.35 15.46
N SER A 310 -0.61 -2.28 16.68
CA SER A 310 -0.66 -1.10 17.54
C SER A 310 0.24 0.04 17.10
N VAL A 311 1.14 -0.21 16.13
CA VAL A 311 2.05 0.79 15.56
C VAL A 311 1.50 1.30 14.23
N VAL A 312 1.50 2.61 14.06
CA VAL A 312 1.07 3.27 12.80
C VAL A 312 2.24 4.01 12.20
N ALA A 313 2.45 3.80 10.91
CA ALA A 313 3.40 4.55 10.09
C ALA A 313 2.60 5.42 9.10
N ASN A 314 2.80 6.74 9.14
CA ASN A 314 2.21 7.68 8.19
C ASN A 314 3.25 8.08 7.14
N PHE A 315 2.89 7.88 5.86
CA PHE A 315 3.66 8.31 4.71
C PHE A 315 2.78 9.27 3.89
N PRO A 316 3.00 10.58 3.95
CA PRO A 316 2.12 11.56 3.32
C PRO A 316 1.94 11.33 1.83
N GLU A 317 0.69 11.30 1.37
CA GLU A 317 0.37 11.11 -0.04
C GLU A 317 1.01 12.18 -0.92
N GLY A 318 1.68 11.76 -2.00
CA GLY A 318 2.40 12.63 -2.94
C GLY A 318 3.79 13.06 -2.50
N GLU A 319 4.27 12.59 -1.34
CA GLU A 319 5.66 12.73 -0.89
C GLU A 319 6.41 11.39 -1.04
N ASP A 320 6.39 10.88 -2.28
CA ASP A 320 7.06 9.65 -2.68
C ASP A 320 8.56 9.71 -2.42
N PHE A 321 9.22 8.57 -2.57
CA PHE A 321 10.67 8.50 -2.48
C PHE A 321 11.34 9.44 -3.49
N LYS A 322 12.27 10.26 -3.03
CA LYS A 322 12.97 11.25 -3.85
C LYS A 322 14.45 10.96 -3.94
N PHE A 323 14.98 10.94 -5.16
CA PHE A 323 16.41 10.95 -5.42
C PHE A 323 16.92 12.36 -5.68
N VAL A 324 18.07 12.66 -5.11
CA VAL A 324 18.84 13.86 -5.41
C VAL A 324 20.24 13.42 -5.82
N VAL A 325 20.66 13.80 -7.01
CA VAL A 325 21.98 13.49 -7.55
C VAL A 325 22.85 14.73 -7.49
N ASP A 326 24.02 14.62 -6.87
CA ASP A 326 24.98 15.70 -6.73
C ASP A 326 26.31 15.29 -7.37
N HIS A 327 26.58 15.89 -8.53
CA HIS A 327 27.80 15.68 -9.31
C HIS A 327 28.95 16.60 -8.88
N THR A 328 28.71 17.55 -7.99
CA THR A 328 29.64 18.63 -7.68
C THR A 328 30.38 18.45 -6.37
N SER A 329 29.70 17.99 -5.34
CA SER A 329 30.26 17.95 -3.96
C SER A 329 31.39 16.93 -3.78
N MET A 330 31.52 15.96 -4.69
CA MET A 330 32.54 14.90 -4.65
C MET A 330 33.35 14.81 -5.95
N ALA A 331 33.31 15.84 -6.79
CA ALA A 331 34.00 15.87 -8.08
C ALA A 331 35.52 15.74 -7.93
N GLU A 332 36.11 16.20 -6.82
CA GLU A 332 37.55 16.07 -6.52
C GLU A 332 38.01 14.63 -6.23
N HIS A 333 37.02 13.70 -6.01
CA HIS A 333 37.27 12.29 -5.74
C HIS A 333 36.81 11.38 -6.88
N ASP A 334 36.40 11.92 -8.03
CA ASP A 334 35.83 11.19 -9.16
C ASP A 334 34.61 10.33 -8.73
N MET A 335 33.76 10.92 -7.90
CA MET A 335 32.57 10.28 -7.34
C MET A 335 31.33 11.15 -7.50
N VAL A 336 30.18 10.48 -7.71
CA VAL A 336 28.86 11.10 -7.69
C VAL A 336 28.14 10.71 -6.42
N LYS A 337 27.53 11.69 -5.76
CA LYS A 337 26.74 11.47 -4.54
C LYS A 337 25.27 11.38 -4.87
N ILE A 338 24.64 10.28 -4.50
CA ILE A 338 23.22 10.02 -4.68
C ILE A 338 22.56 9.98 -3.31
N VAL A 339 21.53 10.80 -3.12
CA VAL A 339 20.76 10.89 -1.86
C VAL A 339 19.34 10.40 -2.11
N GLY A 340 18.98 9.31 -1.47
CA GLY A 340 17.60 8.84 -1.37
C GLY A 340 16.94 9.35 -0.09
N LYS A 341 15.70 9.81 -0.18
CA LYS A 341 14.93 10.28 0.98
C LYS A 341 13.45 9.92 0.87
N ILE A 342 12.87 9.51 1.99
CA ILE A 342 11.43 9.28 2.16
C ILE A 342 10.95 10.11 3.35
N LEU A 343 9.75 10.68 3.22
CA LEU A 343 9.10 11.41 4.30
C LEU A 343 8.13 10.48 5.01
N GLY A 344 8.15 10.45 6.33
CA GLY A 344 7.23 9.64 7.12
C GLY A 344 7.40 9.86 8.61
N ASP A 345 6.47 9.32 9.39
CA ASP A 345 6.52 9.29 10.84
C ASP A 345 5.90 8.01 11.38
N ILE A 346 6.37 7.54 12.53
CA ILE A 346 6.00 6.25 13.10
C ILE A 346 5.70 6.42 14.57
N HIS A 347 4.50 6.02 15.02
CA HIS A 347 4.10 6.08 16.42
C HIS A 347 3.36 4.85 16.89
N LEU A 348 3.56 4.51 18.18
CA LEU A 348 2.73 3.58 18.91
C LEU A 348 1.44 4.28 19.31
N VAL A 349 0.29 3.82 18.83
CA VAL A 349 -1.01 4.51 19.02
C VAL A 349 -1.93 3.85 20.04
N ARG A 350 -1.59 2.64 20.51
CA ARG A 350 -2.41 1.90 21.46
C ARG A 350 -1.70 1.80 22.82
N PRO A 351 -2.35 2.25 23.94
CA PRO A 351 -1.79 2.10 25.29
C PRO A 351 -1.53 0.62 25.59
N ASN A 352 -0.36 0.33 26.16
CA ASN A 352 0.07 -1.04 26.45
C ASN A 352 0.00 -2.02 25.27
N GLY A 353 0.02 -1.51 24.03
CA GLY A 353 0.14 -2.34 22.83
C GLY A 353 1.51 -3.04 22.72
N PHE A 354 2.52 -2.49 23.40
CA PHE A 354 3.85 -3.08 23.58
C PHE A 354 4.30 -3.01 25.04
N ALA A 355 5.05 -4.03 25.46
CA ALA A 355 5.80 -4.07 26.70
C ALA A 355 7.30 -4.08 26.39
N VAL A 356 8.03 -3.16 27.00
CA VAL A 356 9.49 -3.06 26.90
C VAL A 356 10.08 -3.73 28.13
N VAL A 357 10.68 -4.91 27.95
CA VAL A 357 11.36 -5.66 29.02
C VAL A 357 12.82 -5.25 29.02
N THR A 358 13.20 -4.52 30.07
CA THR A 358 14.58 -4.10 30.31
C THR A 358 15.28 -5.07 31.27
N PRO A 359 16.56 -5.40 31.03
CA PRO A 359 17.29 -6.24 31.96
C PRO A 359 17.33 -5.58 33.33
N SER A 360 17.00 -6.32 34.38
CA SER A 360 17.30 -5.88 35.73
C SER A 360 18.82 -5.69 35.84
N SER A 361 19.28 -4.49 36.22
CA SER A 361 20.68 -4.31 36.61
C SER A 361 20.94 -5.25 37.78
N SER A 362 21.66 -6.35 37.53
CA SER A 362 22.29 -7.06 38.64
C SER A 362 23.35 -6.07 39.21
N GLU A 363 22.97 -5.32 40.21
CA GLU A 363 24.01 -4.76 41.10
C GLU A 363 24.82 -5.93 41.60
N GLY A 364 26.04 -6.04 41.07
CA GLY A 364 27.01 -6.95 41.57
C GLY A 364 27.20 -6.65 43.05
N SER A 365 26.57 -7.47 43.91
CA SER A 365 27.02 -7.59 45.28
C SER A 365 28.41 -8.22 45.24
N GLY A 366 29.43 -7.37 45.04
CA GLY A 366 30.77 -7.70 45.35
C GLY A 366 30.94 -7.71 46.87
N GLU A 367 31.08 -8.87 47.40
CA GLU A 367 31.85 -9.15 48.63
C GLU A 367 32.88 -10.22 48.33
#